data_fe58d5c9bd7a39efd91529e896f09d77
#
_entry.id   fe58d5c9bd7a39efd91529e896f09d77
#
_cell.length_a   1.000
_cell.length_b   1.000
_cell.length_c   1.000
_cell.angle_alpha   90.00
_cell.angle_beta   90.00
_cell.angle_gamma   90.00
#
_symmetry.space_group_name_H-M   'P 1'
#
loop_
_entity.id
_entity.type
_entity.pdbx_description
1 polymer ?
#
loop_
_entity_poly.entity_id
_entity_poly.type
_entity_poly.pdbx_seq_one_letter_code
_entity_poly.pdbx_strand_id
1 'polypeptide(L)'
;LKNREKIVFGIVNGIDYDRYNPLSDPGLARNYDDKSIDQKPANKEWLQKYLKLKVDPDIPVICMTSRIVEQKGYQLVMKIIETLLRHGVQFVIMGDGEKEIVKFFGNVEHRYQKYFRITPFDTKYETSMYAGSDIILLPSRFEPCGINQMIALRYGCIPVAHHIGGFVDPIEDYDPRHRTGNGFVFT
;
A
#
# COMPACT_ATOMS: atom_id res chain seq x y z
N LEU A 1 30.02 -2.43 14.97
CA LEU A 1 29.78 -1.38 13.97
C LEU A 1 30.37 -0.03 14.39
N LYS A 2 30.18 0.43 15.64
CA LYS A 2 30.67 1.74 16.12
C LYS A 2 32.13 2.06 15.77
N ASN A 3 33.03 1.06 15.75
CA ASN A 3 34.43 1.27 15.41
C ASN A 3 34.73 1.26 13.90
N ARG A 4 33.70 1.15 13.05
CA ARG A 4 33.82 1.06 11.59
C ARG A 4 32.92 2.07 10.84
N GLU A 5 32.43 3.08 11.52
CA GLU A 5 31.48 4.07 10.95
C GLU A 5 32.00 4.74 9.65
N LYS A 6 33.34 4.94 9.57
CA LYS A 6 33.98 5.57 8.38
C LYS A 6 34.10 4.67 7.15
N ILE A 7 33.78 3.36 7.27
CA ILE A 7 33.95 2.37 6.21
C ILE A 7 32.67 1.52 5.99
N VAL A 8 31.56 1.93 6.59
CA VAL A 8 30.25 1.29 6.40
C VAL A 8 29.39 2.19 5.53
N PHE A 9 28.93 1.67 4.41
CA PHE A 9 28.03 2.35 3.50
C PHE A 9 26.71 1.60 3.46
N GLY A 10 25.59 2.34 3.55
CA GLY A 10 24.25 1.80 3.33
C GLY A 10 23.87 1.97 1.86
N ILE A 11 23.30 0.92 1.25
CA ILE A 11 22.74 0.96 -0.10
C ILE A 11 21.29 0.52 0.01
N VAL A 12 20.35 1.41 -0.34
CA VAL A 12 18.92 1.11 -0.37
C VAL A 12 18.62 0.18 -1.55
N ASN A 13 17.71 -0.78 -1.36
CA ASN A 13 17.26 -1.64 -2.46
C ASN A 13 16.56 -0.80 -3.54
N GLY A 14 16.67 -1.27 -4.79
CA GLY A 14 15.83 -0.84 -5.89
C GLY A 14 14.73 -1.86 -6.18
N ILE A 15 13.94 -1.58 -7.21
CA ILE A 15 12.97 -2.53 -7.78
C ILE A 15 13.33 -2.83 -9.23
N ASP A 16 12.93 -4.00 -9.69
CA ASP A 16 13.06 -4.40 -11.09
C ASP A 16 12.01 -3.68 -11.94
N TYR A 17 12.45 -2.72 -12.77
CA TYR A 17 11.55 -1.90 -13.61
C TYR A 17 10.98 -2.67 -14.81
N ASP A 18 11.55 -3.81 -15.20
CA ASP A 18 10.96 -4.66 -16.24
C ASP A 18 9.80 -5.47 -15.67
N ARG A 19 9.98 -5.99 -14.45
CA ARG A 19 8.93 -6.71 -13.73
C ARG A 19 7.81 -5.78 -13.24
N TYR A 20 8.16 -4.65 -12.66
CA TYR A 20 7.19 -3.69 -12.08
C TYR A 20 6.99 -2.50 -13.02
N ASN A 21 6.27 -2.74 -14.13
CA ASN A 21 6.03 -1.74 -15.15
C ASN A 21 4.54 -1.66 -15.53
N PRO A 22 3.80 -0.63 -15.05
CA PRO A 22 2.37 -0.54 -15.33
C PRO A 22 2.03 -0.39 -16.82
N LEU A 23 3.01 0.03 -17.67
CA LEU A 23 2.80 0.12 -19.11
C LEU A 23 2.71 -1.27 -19.78
N SER A 24 3.36 -2.29 -19.23
CA SER A 24 3.46 -3.63 -19.82
C SER A 24 3.02 -4.77 -18.90
N ASP A 25 2.56 -4.47 -17.70
CA ASP A 25 2.14 -5.47 -16.72
C ASP A 25 0.87 -6.21 -17.20
N PRO A 26 0.94 -7.52 -17.46
CA PRO A 26 -0.20 -8.30 -17.92
C PRO A 26 -1.28 -8.54 -16.84
N GLY A 27 -0.96 -8.26 -15.56
CA GLY A 27 -1.89 -8.38 -14.44
C GLY A 27 -2.89 -7.23 -14.32
N LEU A 28 -2.72 -6.16 -15.09
CA LEU A 28 -3.58 -4.98 -15.02
C LEU A 28 -4.80 -5.09 -15.93
N ALA A 29 -5.92 -4.53 -15.49
CA ALA A 29 -7.09 -4.36 -16.32
C ALA A 29 -6.87 -3.33 -17.45
N ARG A 30 -6.05 -2.31 -17.18
CA ARG A 30 -5.63 -1.32 -18.14
C ARG A 30 -4.18 -0.91 -17.84
N ASN A 31 -3.32 -1.02 -18.83
CA ASN A 31 -1.95 -0.55 -18.74
C ASN A 31 -1.90 0.98 -18.86
N TYR A 32 -0.91 1.59 -18.21
CA TYR A 32 -0.71 3.04 -18.19
C TYR A 32 0.75 3.40 -17.83
N ASP A 33 1.10 4.66 -18.04
CA ASP A 33 2.36 5.28 -17.63
C ASP A 33 2.09 6.69 -17.05
N ASP A 34 3.13 7.48 -16.87
CA ASP A 34 3.04 8.87 -16.37
C ASP A 34 2.28 9.80 -17.33
N LYS A 35 2.27 9.49 -18.64
CA LYS A 35 1.58 10.28 -19.66
C LYS A 35 0.11 9.88 -19.85
N SER A 36 -0.24 8.70 -19.37
CA SER A 36 -1.57 8.10 -19.47
C SER A 36 -2.15 7.71 -18.12
N ILE A 37 -1.80 8.45 -17.08
CA ILE A 37 -2.25 8.19 -15.69
C ILE A 37 -3.78 8.24 -15.53
N ASP A 38 -4.48 8.92 -16.42
CA ASP A 38 -5.94 8.95 -16.55
C ASP A 38 -6.54 7.57 -16.84
N GLN A 39 -5.74 6.58 -17.25
CA GLN A 39 -6.17 5.19 -17.42
C GLN A 39 -6.16 4.39 -16.10
N LYS A 40 -5.46 4.86 -15.05
CA LYS A 40 -5.39 4.19 -13.75
C LYS A 40 -6.76 3.92 -13.11
N PRO A 41 -7.78 4.80 -13.21
CA PRO A 41 -9.12 4.55 -12.65
C PRO A 41 -9.79 3.25 -13.12
N ALA A 42 -9.49 2.76 -14.32
CA ALA A 42 -9.99 1.48 -14.79
C ALA A 42 -9.50 0.29 -13.93
N ASN A 43 -8.30 0.38 -13.38
CA ASN A 43 -7.76 -0.62 -12.45
C ASN A 43 -8.44 -0.54 -11.08
N LYS A 44 -8.80 0.65 -10.62
CA LYS A 44 -9.58 0.84 -9.39
C LYS A 44 -10.97 0.21 -9.52
N GLU A 45 -11.66 0.49 -10.61
CA GLU A 45 -12.96 -0.12 -10.90
C GLU A 45 -12.87 -1.65 -10.95
N TRP A 46 -11.83 -2.18 -11.62
CA TRP A 46 -11.58 -3.61 -11.67
C TRP A 46 -11.34 -4.20 -10.28
N LEU A 47 -10.49 -3.56 -9.45
CA LEU A 47 -10.18 -4.01 -8.10
C LEU A 47 -11.43 -4.03 -7.22
N GLN A 48 -12.26 -2.99 -7.27
CA GLN A 48 -13.52 -2.91 -6.54
C GLN A 48 -14.47 -4.04 -6.94
N LYS A 49 -14.60 -4.33 -8.25
CA LYS A 49 -15.42 -5.45 -8.76
C LYS A 49 -14.87 -6.80 -8.32
N TYR A 50 -13.56 -7.02 -8.50
CA TYR A 50 -12.89 -8.27 -8.15
C TYR A 50 -13.06 -8.61 -6.67
N LEU A 51 -12.89 -7.62 -5.80
CA LEU A 51 -13.04 -7.75 -4.35
C LEU A 51 -14.49 -7.61 -3.86
N LYS A 52 -15.48 -7.46 -4.76
CA LYS A 52 -16.91 -7.29 -4.44
C LYS A 52 -17.18 -6.10 -3.52
N LEU A 53 -16.36 -5.07 -3.59
CA LEU A 53 -16.57 -3.79 -2.93
C LEU A 53 -17.67 -2.98 -3.63
N LYS A 54 -18.10 -1.85 -3.04
CA LYS A 54 -18.90 -0.87 -3.78
C LYS A 54 -18.06 -0.30 -4.91
N VAL A 55 -18.55 -0.40 -6.14
CA VAL A 55 -17.90 0.23 -7.29
C VAL A 55 -18.25 1.70 -7.31
N ASP A 56 -17.26 2.54 -7.09
CA ASP A 56 -17.44 3.98 -7.00
C ASP A 56 -16.05 4.66 -7.16
N PRO A 57 -15.83 5.46 -8.22
CA PRO A 57 -14.53 6.07 -8.48
C PRO A 57 -14.14 7.11 -7.42
N ASP A 58 -15.11 7.72 -6.76
CA ASP A 58 -14.89 8.80 -5.79
C ASP A 58 -14.54 8.29 -4.38
N ILE A 59 -14.75 7.01 -4.09
CA ILE A 59 -14.37 6.40 -2.82
C ILE A 59 -12.86 6.12 -2.81
N PRO A 60 -12.07 6.72 -1.91
CA PRO A 60 -10.65 6.39 -1.80
C PRO A 60 -10.44 4.92 -1.39
N VAL A 61 -9.51 4.23 -2.06
CA VAL A 61 -9.12 2.86 -1.74
C VAL A 61 -7.74 2.88 -1.08
N ILE A 62 -7.69 2.42 0.17
CA ILE A 62 -6.45 2.24 0.93
C ILE A 62 -6.08 0.76 0.89
N CYS A 63 -4.84 0.42 0.60
CA CYS A 63 -4.37 -0.96 0.67
C CYS A 63 -3.22 -1.16 1.67
N MET A 64 -3.09 -2.39 2.15
CA MET A 64 -1.91 -2.93 2.81
C MET A 64 -1.57 -4.27 2.17
N THR A 65 -0.32 -4.42 1.70
CA THR A 65 0.18 -5.67 1.11
C THR A 65 1.42 -6.09 1.88
N SER A 66 1.28 -6.99 2.84
CA SER A 66 2.43 -7.45 3.64
C SER A 66 2.07 -8.71 4.44
N ARG A 67 3.08 -9.34 5.02
CA ARG A 67 2.83 -10.33 6.08
C ARG A 67 2.04 -9.70 7.22
N ILE A 68 0.99 -10.37 7.67
CA ILE A 68 0.12 -9.90 8.75
C ILE A 68 0.76 -10.28 10.09
N VAL A 69 1.71 -9.44 10.54
CA VAL A 69 2.47 -9.62 11.78
C VAL A 69 2.59 -8.30 12.53
N GLU A 70 2.88 -8.36 13.83
CA GLU A 70 3.01 -7.18 14.69
C GLU A 70 3.98 -6.13 14.13
N GLN A 71 5.11 -6.56 13.58
CA GLN A 71 6.11 -5.69 12.96
C GLN A 71 5.52 -4.72 11.92
N LYS A 72 4.52 -5.16 11.17
CA LYS A 72 3.87 -4.38 10.10
C LYS A 72 2.80 -3.41 10.59
N GLY A 73 2.61 -3.31 11.92
CA GLY A 73 1.78 -2.28 12.54
C GLY A 73 0.27 -2.51 12.44
N TYR A 74 -0.17 -3.74 12.18
CA TYR A 74 -1.60 -4.06 12.10
C TYR A 74 -2.38 -3.71 13.37
N GLN A 75 -1.74 -3.73 14.54
CA GLN A 75 -2.37 -3.33 15.81
C GLN A 75 -2.78 -1.85 15.81
N LEU A 76 -2.07 -0.98 15.11
CA LEU A 76 -2.49 0.43 14.93
C LEU A 76 -3.74 0.48 14.05
N VAL A 77 -3.74 -0.27 12.96
CA VAL A 77 -4.88 -0.33 12.02
C VAL A 77 -6.12 -0.91 12.71
N MET A 78 -5.97 -1.94 13.54
CA MET A 78 -7.09 -2.50 14.32
C MET A 78 -7.81 -1.44 15.17
N LYS A 79 -7.09 -0.44 15.68
CA LYS A 79 -7.67 0.63 16.51
C LYS A 79 -8.46 1.66 15.70
N ILE A 80 -8.11 1.87 14.42
CA ILE A 80 -8.65 2.97 13.62
C ILE A 80 -9.53 2.51 12.45
N ILE A 81 -9.50 1.23 12.08
CA ILE A 81 -10.12 0.74 10.84
C ILE A 81 -11.60 1.09 10.74
N GLU A 82 -12.37 0.89 11.79
CA GLU A 82 -13.81 1.21 11.74
C GLU A 82 -14.09 2.71 11.63
N THR A 83 -13.20 3.54 12.19
CA THR A 83 -13.29 5.00 12.03
C THR A 83 -13.03 5.38 10.58
N LEU A 84 -11.98 4.84 9.95
CA LEU A 84 -11.69 5.06 8.54
C LEU A 84 -12.87 4.65 7.65
N LEU A 85 -13.42 3.45 7.86
CA LEU A 85 -14.54 2.95 7.07
C LEU A 85 -15.80 3.82 7.21
N ARG A 86 -16.07 4.36 8.41
CA ARG A 86 -17.17 5.32 8.63
C ARG A 86 -16.96 6.68 7.95
N HIS A 87 -15.72 7.05 7.65
CA HIS A 87 -15.42 8.24 6.84
C HIS A 87 -15.52 8.00 5.33
N GLY A 88 -16.04 6.84 4.91
CA GLY A 88 -16.37 6.58 3.51
C GLY A 88 -15.18 6.16 2.66
N VAL A 89 -14.12 5.60 3.25
CA VAL A 89 -13.03 5.00 2.49
C VAL A 89 -13.23 3.49 2.35
N GLN A 90 -12.62 2.89 1.34
CA GLN A 90 -12.46 1.45 1.23
C GLN A 90 -11.07 1.05 1.71
N PHE A 91 -10.97 -0.12 2.35
CA PHE A 91 -9.71 -0.62 2.86
C PHE A 91 -9.51 -2.08 2.50
N VAL A 92 -8.35 -2.41 1.94
CA VAL A 92 -8.03 -3.75 1.47
C VAL A 92 -6.73 -4.24 2.08
N ILE A 93 -6.75 -5.43 2.64
CA ILE A 93 -5.55 -6.12 3.13
C ILE A 93 -5.30 -7.35 2.26
N MET A 94 -4.08 -7.48 1.72
CA MET A 94 -3.60 -8.69 1.09
C MET A 94 -2.39 -9.23 1.85
N GLY A 95 -2.52 -10.42 2.43
CA GLY A 95 -1.43 -11.02 3.19
C GLY A 95 -1.86 -12.20 4.02
N ASP A 96 -0.85 -12.91 4.54
CA ASP A 96 -1.00 -14.03 5.46
C ASP A 96 -0.20 -13.76 6.74
N GLY A 97 -0.61 -14.34 7.87
CA GLY A 97 0.11 -14.17 9.13
C GLY A 97 -0.63 -14.58 10.38
N GLU A 98 -0.54 -13.79 11.42
CA GLU A 98 -1.04 -14.09 12.77
C GLU A 98 -2.56 -14.28 12.79
N LYS A 99 -2.99 -15.47 13.22
CA LYS A 99 -4.40 -15.90 13.20
C LYS A 99 -5.34 -14.93 13.92
N GLU A 100 -4.92 -14.38 15.04
CA GLU A 100 -5.72 -13.44 15.83
C GLU A 100 -5.98 -12.15 15.06
N ILE A 101 -4.97 -11.62 14.36
CA ILE A 101 -5.09 -10.41 13.55
C ILE A 101 -5.99 -10.68 12.34
N VAL A 102 -5.76 -11.82 11.65
CA VAL A 102 -6.59 -12.24 10.51
C VAL A 102 -8.05 -12.41 10.92
N LYS A 103 -8.31 -13.07 12.07
CA LYS A 103 -9.65 -13.25 12.63
C LYS A 103 -10.33 -11.91 12.94
N PHE A 104 -9.59 -10.96 13.52
CA PHE A 104 -10.13 -9.62 13.80
C PHE A 104 -10.60 -8.94 12.51
N PHE A 105 -9.75 -8.91 11.48
CA PHE A 105 -10.09 -8.30 10.20
C PHE A 105 -11.19 -9.04 9.44
N GLY A 106 -11.28 -10.37 9.58
CA GLY A 106 -12.42 -11.15 9.07
C GLY A 106 -13.76 -10.72 9.69
N ASN A 107 -13.78 -10.39 10.98
CA ASN A 107 -14.96 -9.84 11.63
C ASN A 107 -15.30 -8.42 11.14
N VAL A 108 -14.29 -7.60 10.85
CA VAL A 108 -14.49 -6.28 10.21
C VAL A 108 -15.08 -6.46 8.82
N GLU A 109 -14.53 -7.36 8.01
CA GLU A 109 -15.04 -7.67 6.68
C GLU A 109 -16.52 -8.08 6.71
N HIS A 110 -16.92 -8.93 7.63
CA HIS A 110 -18.30 -9.35 7.78
C HIS A 110 -19.25 -8.18 8.03
N ARG A 111 -18.83 -7.16 8.80
CA ARG A 111 -19.64 -5.97 9.10
C ARG A 111 -19.63 -4.91 8.00
N TYR A 112 -18.51 -4.81 7.24
CA TYR A 112 -18.28 -3.74 6.26
C TYR A 112 -18.05 -4.28 4.83
N GLN A 113 -18.82 -5.30 4.41
CA GLN A 113 -18.62 -6.07 3.17
C GLN A 113 -18.43 -5.24 1.88
N LYS A 114 -18.94 -4.01 1.81
CA LYS A 114 -18.81 -3.14 0.64
C LYS A 114 -17.63 -2.17 0.72
N TYR A 115 -16.96 -2.13 1.88
CA TYR A 115 -15.91 -1.15 2.17
C TYR A 115 -14.61 -1.78 2.66
N PHE A 116 -14.63 -3.06 3.05
CA PHE A 116 -13.44 -3.73 3.57
C PHE A 116 -13.29 -5.14 2.99
N ARG A 117 -12.04 -5.50 2.66
CA ARG A 117 -11.65 -6.87 2.28
C ARG A 117 -10.30 -7.26 2.89
N ILE A 118 -10.22 -8.52 3.29
CA ILE A 118 -8.96 -9.19 3.60
C ILE A 118 -8.84 -10.43 2.71
N THR A 119 -7.69 -10.59 2.02
CA THR A 119 -7.41 -11.72 1.14
C THR A 119 -6.05 -12.34 1.48
N PRO A 120 -5.86 -13.63 1.27
CA PRO A 120 -4.53 -14.23 1.28
C PRO A 120 -3.60 -13.53 0.30
N PHE A 121 -2.29 -13.64 0.53
CA PHE A 121 -1.32 -13.12 -0.41
C PHE A 121 -1.34 -13.92 -1.72
N ASP A 122 -1.42 -13.21 -2.83
CA ASP A 122 -1.38 -13.80 -4.17
C ASP A 122 -0.52 -12.92 -5.09
N THR A 123 0.62 -13.46 -5.52
CA THR A 123 1.57 -12.77 -6.41
C THR A 123 0.94 -12.33 -7.73
N LYS A 124 -0.09 -13.05 -8.20
CA LYS A 124 -0.79 -12.72 -9.44
C LYS A 124 -1.53 -11.39 -9.37
N TYR A 125 -1.97 -10.99 -8.18
CA TYR A 125 -2.79 -9.79 -7.97
C TYR A 125 -2.06 -8.69 -7.18
N GLU A 126 -0.79 -8.92 -6.83
CA GLU A 126 -0.01 -7.95 -6.05
C GLU A 126 0.04 -6.57 -6.73
N THR A 127 0.39 -6.53 -8.01
CA THR A 127 0.48 -5.28 -8.77
C THR A 127 -0.88 -4.65 -9.03
N SER A 128 -1.92 -5.48 -9.22
CA SER A 128 -3.30 -5.01 -9.34
C SER A 128 -3.80 -4.30 -8.07
N MET A 129 -3.31 -4.72 -6.88
CA MET A 129 -3.61 -4.02 -5.63
C MET A 129 -3.09 -2.59 -5.64
N TYR A 130 -1.82 -2.39 -6.05
CA TYR A 130 -1.24 -1.05 -6.14
C TYR A 130 -1.87 -0.21 -7.24
N ALA A 131 -2.09 -0.81 -8.42
CA ALA A 131 -2.71 -0.12 -9.54
C ALA A 131 -4.15 0.31 -9.25
N GLY A 132 -4.90 -0.51 -8.51
CA GLY A 132 -6.30 -0.25 -8.16
C GLY A 132 -6.51 0.58 -6.88
N SER A 133 -5.47 0.79 -6.08
CA SER A 133 -5.55 1.58 -4.84
C SER A 133 -5.04 3.00 -5.04
N ASP A 134 -5.58 3.93 -4.26
CA ASP A 134 -5.12 5.32 -4.22
C ASP A 134 -3.96 5.48 -3.24
N ILE A 135 -4.02 4.77 -2.11
CA ILE A 135 -3.10 4.89 -0.99
C ILE A 135 -2.60 3.51 -0.56
N ILE A 136 -1.30 3.40 -0.29
CA ILE A 136 -0.74 2.29 0.49
C ILE A 136 -0.42 2.76 1.90
N LEU A 137 -0.93 2.06 2.92
CA LEU A 137 -0.62 2.34 4.32
C LEU A 137 0.52 1.45 4.81
N LEU A 138 1.56 2.06 5.35
CA LEU A 138 2.81 1.42 5.79
C LEU A 138 3.11 1.76 7.25
N PRO A 139 2.35 1.23 8.23
CA PRO A 139 2.45 1.60 9.63
C PRO A 139 3.47 0.73 10.40
N SER A 140 4.52 0.26 9.73
CA SER A 140 5.50 -0.66 10.32
C SER A 140 6.14 -0.07 11.58
N ARG A 141 6.30 -0.87 12.63
CA ARG A 141 7.02 -0.49 13.85
C ARG A 141 8.53 -0.35 13.61
N PHE A 142 9.05 -1.15 12.70
CA PHE A 142 10.40 -1.03 12.14
C PHE A 142 10.44 -1.65 10.75
N GLU A 143 11.22 -1.06 9.86
CA GLU A 143 11.38 -1.51 8.48
C GLU A 143 12.86 -1.37 8.06
N PRO A 144 13.58 -2.47 7.83
CA PRO A 144 15.00 -2.39 7.45
C PRO A 144 15.25 -1.69 6.12
N CYS A 145 14.41 -1.92 5.12
CA CYS A 145 14.50 -1.29 3.81
C CYS A 145 13.11 -1.04 3.22
N GLY A 146 12.30 -2.12 3.11
CA GLY A 146 11.05 -2.09 2.37
C GLY A 146 11.26 -1.99 0.84
N ILE A 147 10.37 -2.58 0.09
CA ILE A 147 10.28 -2.43 -1.36
C ILE A 147 8.86 -2.05 -1.80
N ASN A 148 7.85 -2.34 -0.97
CA ASN A 148 6.44 -2.14 -1.31
C ASN A 148 6.11 -0.67 -1.58
N GLN A 149 6.74 0.28 -0.87
CA GLN A 149 6.59 1.71 -1.11
C GLN A 149 7.08 2.11 -2.51
N MET A 150 8.20 1.53 -2.96
CA MET A 150 8.75 1.82 -4.28
C MET A 150 7.88 1.22 -5.39
N ILE A 151 7.39 0.00 -5.20
CA ILE A 151 6.45 -0.63 -6.14
C ILE A 151 5.15 0.18 -6.17
N ALA A 152 4.59 0.53 -5.03
CA ALA A 152 3.37 1.34 -4.93
C ALA A 152 3.51 2.67 -5.67
N LEU A 153 4.59 3.41 -5.44
CA LEU A 153 4.90 4.65 -6.15
C LEU A 153 5.00 4.42 -7.67
N ARG A 154 5.62 3.32 -8.11
CA ARG A 154 5.72 2.97 -9.53
C ARG A 154 4.35 2.78 -10.19
N TYR A 155 3.36 2.30 -9.42
CA TYR A 155 1.97 2.13 -9.86
C TYR A 155 1.07 3.32 -9.50
N GLY A 156 1.62 4.46 -9.08
CA GLY A 156 0.86 5.66 -8.72
C GLY A 156 -0.06 5.47 -7.51
N CYS A 157 0.32 4.59 -6.59
CA CYS A 157 -0.33 4.40 -5.30
C CYS A 157 0.49 5.14 -4.24
N ILE A 158 -0.11 6.14 -3.60
CA ILE A 158 0.60 7.09 -2.73
C ILE A 158 0.87 6.47 -1.36
N PRO A 159 2.13 6.43 -0.87
CA PRO A 159 2.42 5.91 0.44
C PRO A 159 2.03 6.87 1.56
N VAL A 160 1.39 6.31 2.60
CA VAL A 160 1.25 6.91 3.93
C VAL A 160 2.04 6.03 4.89
N ALA A 161 3.16 6.51 5.41
CA ALA A 161 4.14 5.66 6.08
C ALA A 161 4.57 6.19 7.45
N HIS A 162 4.83 5.27 8.38
CA HIS A 162 5.55 5.59 9.60
C HIS A 162 6.99 5.96 9.23
N HIS A 163 7.45 7.15 9.65
CA HIS A 163 8.77 7.70 9.32
C HIS A 163 9.89 6.98 10.04
N ILE A 164 10.17 5.74 9.63
CA ILE A 164 11.14 4.88 10.31
C ILE A 164 11.92 4.01 9.32
N GLY A 165 13.22 3.84 9.62
CA GLY A 165 14.10 2.90 8.92
C GLY A 165 14.12 3.09 7.41
N GLY A 166 13.86 2.03 6.66
CA GLY A 166 13.90 2.03 5.20
C GLY A 166 12.81 2.83 4.49
N PHE A 167 11.88 3.45 5.23
CA PHE A 167 10.90 4.37 4.64
C PHE A 167 11.40 5.82 4.60
N VAL A 168 12.41 6.17 5.40
CA VAL A 168 12.92 7.54 5.55
C VAL A 168 13.51 8.07 4.24
N ASP A 169 14.33 7.24 3.55
CA ASP A 169 15.02 7.67 2.34
C ASP A 169 14.09 7.75 1.12
N PRO A 170 13.22 6.76 0.83
CA PRO A 170 12.41 6.75 -0.39
C PRO A 170 11.11 7.55 -0.29
N ILE A 171 10.65 7.94 0.91
CA ILE A 171 9.39 8.67 1.09
C ILE A 171 9.68 10.06 1.65
N GLU A 172 9.47 11.07 0.80
CA GLU A 172 9.52 12.47 1.15
C GLU A 172 8.11 12.96 1.47
N ASP A 173 7.94 13.60 2.65
CA ASP A 173 6.64 14.12 3.07
C ASP A 173 6.15 15.22 2.13
N TYR A 174 4.86 15.18 1.78
CA TYR A 174 4.29 16.13 0.85
C TYR A 174 4.21 17.53 1.45
N ASP A 175 4.91 18.50 0.83
CA ASP A 175 4.79 19.93 1.13
C ASP A 175 3.78 20.58 0.17
N PRO A 176 2.58 20.96 0.65
CA PRO A 176 1.56 21.60 -0.19
C PRO A 176 1.94 23.00 -0.67
N ARG A 177 2.90 23.68 0.00
CA ARG A 177 3.33 25.04 -0.36
C ARG A 177 4.22 25.00 -1.60
N HIS A 178 5.16 24.04 -1.63
CA HIS A 178 6.12 23.91 -2.72
C HIS A 178 5.68 22.85 -3.75
N ARG A 179 4.63 22.05 -3.44
CA ARG A 179 4.16 20.91 -4.24
C ARG A 179 5.27 19.89 -4.50
N THR A 180 6.09 19.65 -3.48
CA THR A 180 7.16 18.63 -3.47
C THR A 180 6.78 17.46 -2.56
N GLY A 181 7.54 16.36 -2.66
CA GLY A 181 7.29 15.13 -1.93
C GLY A 181 6.54 14.10 -2.77
N ASN A 182 6.55 12.87 -2.28
CA ASN A 182 5.98 11.73 -3.01
C ASN A 182 5.07 10.84 -2.13
N GLY A 183 4.80 11.26 -0.89
CA GLY A 183 3.97 10.54 0.06
C GLY A 183 3.62 11.37 1.28
N PHE A 184 3.10 10.71 2.30
CA PHE A 184 2.83 11.32 3.59
C PHE A 184 3.49 10.51 4.69
N VAL A 185 4.08 11.18 5.67
CA VAL A 185 4.74 10.50 6.79
C VAL A 185 4.10 10.87 8.13
N PHE A 186 4.13 9.93 9.08
CA PHE A 186 3.71 10.13 10.46
C PHE A 186 4.72 9.52 11.43
N THR A 187 4.70 9.94 12.70
CA THR A 187 5.60 9.50 13.77
C THR A 187 4.81 8.93 14.94
#